data_0fddfe95f7fd75d3a8027ab595106947
#
_entry.id   0fddfe95f7fd75d3a8027ab595106947
#
_cell.length_a   1.000
_cell.length_b   1.000
_cell.length_c   1.000
_cell.angle_alpha   90.00
_cell.angle_beta   90.00
_cell.angle_gamma   90.00
#
_symmetry.space_group_name_H-M   'P 1'
#
loop_
_entity.id
_entity.type
_entity.pdbx_description
1 polymer ?
#
loop_
_entity_poly.entity_id
_entity_poly.type
_entity_poly.pdbx_seq_one_letter_code
_entity_poly.pdbx_strand_id
1 'polypeptide(L)'
;MDADRLVFAGGRVADVDGTRRADVVVDGDGRIVAVGADAADSADAVGESGDAAVETVDADGKVVAPGLVDSHVHLMMDGRPDVATVDAESAEMLSYRAAANLRENVEAGVTTVRDLGAPGSLALDAGRAVEEGVLPGPRVVACGQNVVMTGGHGHWFGREADGTDEVRKAVREQLKRGAGVVKCMATGGVLTEGAVTGAPELTEAELTALVDAASPKGVPTAAHAHGKDGIENAVRAGITSVEHGTFMDAETADMMAREGTYWVPTASALEGIVENGVEAGIPEQAVEKAEDAQERFERAWEHALEAGVTIAMGTDAGTPFNFHGENALREMELLVEYGLTAAEALEAATVTAAELLGVGDVGRVAEGQRADLLVLDADPNEDVTAWRDADAVYRDGDRVA
;
A
#
# COMPACT_ATOMS: atom_id res chain seq x y z
N MET A 1 5.92 3.44 -24.18
CA MET A 1 5.54 4.63 -24.99
C MET A 1 5.89 4.44 -26.44
N ASP A 2 5.02 4.87 -27.39
CA ASP A 2 5.34 4.92 -28.82
C ASP A 2 6.05 6.23 -29.21
N ALA A 3 6.09 7.21 -28.30
CA ALA A 3 6.74 8.51 -28.44
C ALA A 3 8.06 8.56 -27.65
N ASP A 4 9.02 9.36 -28.13
CA ASP A 4 10.30 9.58 -27.44
C ASP A 4 10.15 10.51 -26.22
N ARG A 5 9.04 11.27 -26.18
CA ARG A 5 8.70 12.22 -25.11
C ARG A 5 7.19 12.26 -24.88
N LEU A 6 6.79 12.42 -23.61
CA LEU A 6 5.41 12.72 -23.21
C LEU A 6 5.41 14.04 -22.45
N VAL A 7 4.52 14.96 -22.81
CA VAL A 7 4.44 16.29 -22.23
C VAL A 7 3.05 16.57 -21.71
N PHE A 8 2.91 16.88 -20.43
CA PHE A 8 1.68 17.40 -19.84
C PHE A 8 1.79 18.92 -19.81
N ALA A 9 0.98 19.60 -20.64
CA ALA A 9 1.10 21.03 -20.88
C ALA A 9 -0.11 21.83 -20.38
N GLY A 10 0.15 23.04 -19.84
CA GLY A 10 -0.87 24.02 -19.50
C GLY A 10 -1.56 23.83 -18.15
N GLY A 11 -1.25 22.77 -17.41
CA GLY A 11 -1.89 22.40 -16.16
C GLY A 11 -1.26 22.97 -14.89
N ARG A 12 -1.65 22.36 -13.77
CA ARG A 12 -1.01 22.52 -12.46
C ARG A 12 -0.40 21.18 -12.06
N VAL A 13 0.62 21.21 -11.23
CA VAL A 13 1.15 20.03 -10.55
C VAL A 13 0.75 20.14 -9.09
N ALA A 14 0.20 19.07 -8.51
CA ALA A 14 -0.08 18.94 -7.08
C ALA A 14 0.69 17.74 -6.52
N ASP A 15 1.53 17.97 -5.54
CA ASP A 15 2.27 16.96 -4.78
C ASP A 15 2.49 17.46 -3.34
N VAL A 16 3.35 16.79 -2.57
CA VAL A 16 3.67 17.16 -1.18
C VAL A 16 4.28 18.56 -1.03
N ASP A 17 4.84 19.15 -2.10
CA ASP A 17 5.37 20.50 -2.11
C ASP A 17 4.26 21.55 -2.38
N GLY A 18 3.00 21.10 -2.47
CA GLY A 18 1.81 21.91 -2.74
C GLY A 18 1.47 22.01 -4.21
N THR A 19 0.50 22.87 -4.53
CA THR A 19 -0.03 23.01 -5.90
C THR A 19 0.55 24.24 -6.59
N ARG A 20 1.09 24.03 -7.81
CA ARG A 20 1.74 25.07 -8.61
C ARG A 20 1.46 24.92 -10.10
N ARG A 21 1.47 26.01 -10.87
CA ARG A 21 1.43 25.94 -12.33
C ARG A 21 2.74 25.36 -12.84
N ALA A 22 2.68 24.26 -13.56
CA ALA A 22 3.86 23.65 -14.18
C ALA A 22 3.43 22.67 -15.28
N ASP A 23 4.25 22.59 -16.33
CA ASP A 23 4.25 21.50 -17.30
C ASP A 23 5.17 20.39 -16.79
N VAL A 24 4.92 19.16 -17.22
CA VAL A 24 5.74 17.99 -16.90
C VAL A 24 6.23 17.35 -18.20
N VAL A 25 7.53 17.09 -18.31
CA VAL A 25 8.16 16.42 -19.47
C VAL A 25 8.72 15.07 -19.02
N VAL A 26 8.34 14.03 -19.73
CA VAL A 26 8.73 12.64 -19.48
C VAL A 26 9.53 12.12 -20.68
N ASP A 27 10.61 11.40 -20.43
CA ASP A 27 11.42 10.77 -21.47
C ASP A 27 10.90 9.39 -21.91
N GLY A 28 11.52 8.82 -22.95
CA GLY A 28 11.17 7.50 -23.49
C GLY A 28 11.37 6.34 -22.51
N ASP A 29 12.11 6.53 -21.41
CA ASP A 29 12.32 5.55 -20.35
C ASP A 29 11.29 5.70 -19.22
N GLY A 30 10.29 6.59 -19.35
CA GLY A 30 9.25 6.84 -18.37
C GLY A 30 9.72 7.66 -17.17
N ARG A 31 10.77 8.48 -17.33
CA ARG A 31 11.30 9.35 -16.28
C ARG A 31 10.90 10.79 -16.50
N ILE A 32 10.54 11.49 -15.42
CA ILE A 32 10.32 12.93 -15.44
C ILE A 32 11.68 13.62 -15.60
N VAL A 33 11.84 14.38 -16.68
CA VAL A 33 13.10 15.08 -17.00
C VAL A 33 13.02 16.59 -16.80
N ALA A 34 11.80 17.15 -16.78
CA ALA A 34 11.61 18.57 -16.45
C ALA A 34 10.23 18.80 -15.80
N VAL A 35 10.18 19.72 -14.84
CA VAL A 35 8.93 20.22 -14.23
C VAL A 35 9.06 21.74 -14.07
N GLY A 36 8.18 22.52 -14.71
CA GLY A 36 8.22 23.99 -14.63
C GLY A 36 7.20 24.67 -15.52
N ALA A 37 6.97 25.97 -15.29
CA ALA A 37 5.93 26.73 -15.99
C ALA A 37 6.11 26.80 -17.52
N ASP A 38 7.35 26.65 -17.99
CA ASP A 38 7.72 26.72 -19.40
C ASP A 38 8.49 25.45 -19.85
N ALA A 39 8.30 24.32 -19.10
CA ALA A 39 9.03 23.09 -19.38
C ALA A 39 8.65 22.49 -20.74
N ALA A 40 7.38 22.61 -21.16
CA ALA A 40 6.90 22.19 -22.46
C ALA A 40 7.58 22.88 -23.64
N ASP A 41 8.01 24.13 -23.46
CA ASP A 41 8.70 24.94 -24.48
C ASP A 41 10.23 24.76 -24.44
N SER A 42 10.75 24.00 -23.48
CA SER A 42 12.19 23.81 -23.29
C SER A 42 12.82 22.91 -24.34
N ALA A 43 14.15 22.97 -24.47
CA ALA A 43 14.91 22.05 -25.33
C ALA A 43 14.73 20.59 -24.93
N ASP A 44 14.41 20.32 -23.64
CA ASP A 44 14.14 18.99 -23.12
C ASP A 44 12.81 18.41 -23.63
N ALA A 45 11.80 19.25 -23.90
CA ALA A 45 10.54 18.84 -24.50
C ALA A 45 10.68 18.51 -25.99
N VAL A 46 11.58 19.21 -26.73
CA VAL A 46 11.71 19.10 -28.18
C VAL A 46 12.75 18.05 -28.62
N GLY A 47 13.59 17.55 -27.67
CA GLY A 47 14.73 16.66 -27.95
C GLY A 47 15.91 17.38 -28.63
N GLU A 48 17.14 16.97 -28.35
CA GLU A 48 18.37 17.61 -28.87
C GLU A 48 18.47 17.59 -30.41
N SER A 49 17.77 16.68 -31.12
CA SER A 49 17.82 16.53 -32.58
C SER A 49 16.65 17.13 -33.37
N GLY A 50 15.58 17.57 -32.66
CA GLY A 50 14.37 18.10 -33.31
C GLY A 50 13.51 17.07 -34.05
N ASP A 51 13.90 15.78 -34.08
CA ASP A 51 13.21 14.68 -34.76
C ASP A 51 12.51 13.71 -33.75
N ALA A 52 12.54 13.99 -32.46
CA ALA A 52 11.89 13.15 -31.46
C ALA A 52 10.36 13.21 -31.60
N ALA A 53 9.69 12.05 -31.52
CA ALA A 53 8.23 11.99 -31.49
C ALA A 53 7.74 12.47 -30.12
N VAL A 54 6.97 13.55 -30.09
CA VAL A 54 6.41 14.12 -28.85
C VAL A 54 4.91 13.88 -28.80
N GLU A 55 4.45 13.22 -27.75
CA GLU A 55 3.04 13.13 -27.41
C GLU A 55 2.71 14.22 -26.40
N THR A 56 1.66 14.99 -26.63
CA THR A 56 1.24 16.05 -25.71
C THR A 56 -0.14 15.75 -25.14
N VAL A 57 -0.23 15.77 -23.82
CA VAL A 57 -1.46 15.71 -23.05
C VAL A 57 -1.86 17.14 -22.70
N ASP A 58 -3.02 17.57 -23.16
CA ASP A 58 -3.59 18.86 -22.78
C ASP A 58 -4.09 18.78 -21.33
N ALA A 59 -3.39 19.47 -20.44
CA ALA A 59 -3.72 19.55 -19.03
C ALA A 59 -4.32 20.93 -18.63
N ASP A 60 -4.75 21.75 -19.59
CA ASP A 60 -5.37 23.04 -19.27
C ASP A 60 -6.60 22.85 -18.41
N GLY A 61 -6.63 23.55 -17.25
CA GLY A 61 -7.67 23.40 -16.24
C GLY A 61 -7.56 22.15 -15.36
N LYS A 62 -6.62 21.26 -15.63
CA LYS A 62 -6.39 20.01 -14.89
C LYS A 62 -5.22 20.11 -13.89
N VAL A 63 -5.09 19.06 -13.09
CA VAL A 63 -4.02 18.87 -12.13
C VAL A 63 -3.29 17.55 -12.38
N VAL A 64 -1.98 17.62 -12.55
CA VAL A 64 -1.12 16.42 -12.64
C VAL A 64 -0.63 16.11 -11.24
N ALA A 65 -0.96 14.92 -10.74
CA ALA A 65 -0.60 14.44 -9.40
C ALA A 65 0.20 13.12 -9.49
N PRO A 66 0.98 12.75 -8.47
CA PRO A 66 1.64 11.45 -8.44
C PRO A 66 0.61 10.32 -8.30
N GLY A 67 0.96 9.12 -8.80
CA GLY A 67 0.16 7.92 -8.58
C GLY A 67 0.10 7.50 -7.12
N LEU A 68 -1.03 6.94 -6.70
CA LEU A 68 -1.22 6.45 -5.33
C LEU A 68 -0.39 5.19 -5.07
N VAL A 69 0.07 5.05 -3.84
CA VAL A 69 0.79 3.88 -3.31
C VAL A 69 -0.04 3.26 -2.19
N ASP A 70 -0.54 2.06 -2.39
CA ASP A 70 -1.25 1.30 -1.37
C ASP A 70 -0.29 0.34 -0.65
N SER A 71 0.00 0.63 0.61
CA SER A 71 1.00 -0.09 1.41
C SER A 71 0.52 -1.42 1.98
N HIS A 72 -0.75 -1.80 1.77
CA HIS A 72 -1.29 -3.05 2.31
C HIS A 72 -2.43 -3.59 1.47
N VAL A 73 -2.15 -4.59 0.66
CA VAL A 73 -3.18 -5.33 -0.09
C VAL A 73 -2.94 -6.85 -0.02
N HIS A 74 -3.95 -7.61 -0.40
CA HIS A 74 -3.91 -9.05 -0.61
C HIS A 74 -4.43 -9.38 -2.02
N LEU A 75 -3.55 -9.39 -3.02
CA LEU A 75 -3.92 -9.54 -4.45
C LEU A 75 -4.67 -10.82 -4.79
N MET A 76 -4.57 -11.86 -3.96
CA MET A 76 -5.28 -13.14 -4.16
C MET A 76 -6.70 -13.14 -3.59
N MET A 77 -7.09 -12.12 -2.82
CA MET A 77 -8.40 -11.95 -2.21
C MET A 77 -9.21 -10.90 -2.99
N ASP A 78 -10.54 -11.01 -2.97
CA ASP A 78 -11.43 -10.22 -3.84
C ASP A 78 -12.61 -9.57 -3.09
N GLY A 79 -12.46 -9.30 -1.78
CA GLY A 79 -13.50 -8.64 -0.98
C GLY A 79 -14.68 -9.54 -0.61
N ARG A 80 -14.60 -10.87 -0.84
CA ARG A 80 -15.67 -11.79 -0.48
C ARG A 80 -15.91 -11.82 1.04
N PRO A 81 -17.15 -12.12 1.48
CA PRO A 81 -17.50 -12.10 2.90
C PRO A 81 -16.68 -13.06 3.77
N ASP A 82 -16.32 -14.24 3.25
CA ASP A 82 -15.53 -15.26 3.95
C ASP A 82 -14.19 -15.49 3.22
N VAL A 83 -13.13 -14.88 3.72
CA VAL A 83 -11.79 -14.96 3.15
C VAL A 83 -11.15 -16.35 3.30
N ALA A 84 -11.58 -17.17 4.27
CA ALA A 84 -11.03 -18.50 4.47
C ALA A 84 -11.32 -19.42 3.26
N THR A 85 -12.32 -19.08 2.43
CA THR A 85 -12.64 -19.81 1.20
C THR A 85 -11.53 -19.75 0.14
N VAL A 86 -10.61 -18.78 0.25
CA VAL A 86 -9.45 -18.63 -0.64
C VAL A 86 -8.52 -19.84 -0.57
N ASP A 87 -8.36 -20.47 0.60
CA ASP A 87 -7.53 -21.68 0.76
C ASP A 87 -8.01 -22.87 -0.06
N ALA A 88 -9.30 -22.93 -0.37
CA ALA A 88 -9.90 -24.02 -1.16
C ALA A 88 -9.75 -23.83 -2.68
N GLU A 89 -9.25 -22.67 -3.14
CA GLU A 89 -9.13 -22.37 -4.56
C GLU A 89 -7.81 -22.85 -5.15
N SER A 90 -7.83 -23.15 -6.46
CA SER A 90 -6.61 -23.52 -7.17
C SER A 90 -5.70 -22.31 -7.37
N ALA A 91 -4.38 -22.54 -7.49
CA ALA A 91 -3.41 -21.50 -7.78
C ALA A 91 -3.74 -20.73 -9.07
N GLU A 92 -4.30 -21.42 -10.08
CA GLU A 92 -4.73 -20.81 -11.35
C GLU A 92 -5.87 -19.81 -11.11
N MET A 93 -6.88 -20.17 -10.31
CA MET A 93 -8.00 -19.28 -10.00
C MET A 93 -7.52 -18.04 -9.22
N LEU A 94 -6.66 -18.24 -8.22
CA LEU A 94 -6.05 -17.14 -7.46
C LEU A 94 -5.23 -16.22 -8.36
N SER A 95 -4.50 -16.77 -9.35
CA SER A 95 -3.76 -15.96 -10.33
C SER A 95 -4.68 -15.13 -11.21
N TYR A 96 -5.84 -15.65 -11.62
CA TYR A 96 -6.83 -14.89 -12.38
C TYR A 96 -7.47 -13.77 -11.56
N ARG A 97 -7.71 -14.01 -10.26
CA ARG A 97 -8.18 -12.95 -9.34
C ARG A 97 -7.14 -11.85 -9.21
N ALA A 98 -5.88 -12.23 -8.98
CA ALA A 98 -4.79 -11.26 -8.90
C ALA A 98 -4.71 -10.39 -10.16
N ALA A 99 -4.88 -10.98 -11.35
CA ALA A 99 -4.88 -10.21 -12.61
C ALA A 99 -6.05 -9.23 -12.70
N ALA A 100 -7.25 -9.58 -12.18
CA ALA A 100 -8.38 -8.66 -12.10
C ALA A 100 -8.11 -7.54 -11.08
N ASN A 101 -7.67 -7.90 -9.89
CA ASN A 101 -7.38 -6.95 -8.80
C ASN A 101 -6.26 -5.97 -9.15
N LEU A 102 -5.21 -6.43 -9.87
CA LEU A 102 -4.15 -5.56 -10.39
C LEU A 102 -4.72 -4.49 -11.34
N ARG A 103 -5.67 -4.88 -12.21
CA ARG A 103 -6.32 -3.94 -13.11
C ARG A 103 -7.19 -2.94 -12.37
N GLU A 104 -8.00 -3.40 -11.40
CA GLU A 104 -8.84 -2.54 -10.58
C GLU A 104 -8.02 -1.48 -9.81
N ASN A 105 -6.85 -1.86 -9.28
CA ASN A 105 -5.94 -0.91 -8.63
C ASN A 105 -5.50 0.20 -9.59
N VAL A 106 -4.99 -0.16 -10.77
CA VAL A 106 -4.45 0.85 -11.68
C VAL A 106 -5.54 1.70 -12.31
N GLU A 107 -6.73 1.15 -12.56
CA GLU A 107 -7.91 1.91 -13.03
C GLU A 107 -8.37 2.96 -12.00
N ALA A 108 -8.14 2.72 -10.70
CA ALA A 108 -8.43 3.67 -9.62
C ALA A 108 -7.28 4.64 -9.30
N GLY A 109 -6.17 4.62 -10.08
CA GLY A 109 -5.04 5.50 -9.85
C GLY A 109 -3.97 4.99 -8.88
N VAL A 110 -4.09 3.75 -8.40
CA VAL A 110 -3.05 3.11 -7.59
C VAL A 110 -1.98 2.55 -8.51
N THR A 111 -0.80 3.17 -8.54
CA THR A 111 0.31 2.80 -9.43
C THR A 111 1.36 1.91 -8.78
N THR A 112 1.34 1.79 -7.45
CA THR A 112 2.20 0.89 -6.68
C THR A 112 1.41 0.26 -5.53
N VAL A 113 1.58 -1.05 -5.31
CA VAL A 113 0.96 -1.79 -4.20
C VAL A 113 1.98 -2.60 -3.43
N ARG A 114 1.75 -2.79 -2.12
CA ARG A 114 2.49 -3.74 -1.28
C ARG A 114 1.58 -4.91 -0.91
N ASP A 115 1.82 -6.10 -1.48
CA ASP A 115 1.11 -7.32 -1.11
C ASP A 115 1.74 -7.94 0.15
N LEU A 116 0.94 -8.08 1.20
CA LEU A 116 1.37 -8.53 2.51
C LEU A 116 0.93 -9.96 2.85
N GLY A 117 0.69 -10.78 1.83
CA GLY A 117 0.54 -12.22 2.02
C GLY A 117 -0.30 -12.89 0.95
N ALA A 118 0.29 -13.94 0.38
CA ALA A 118 -0.36 -14.79 -0.61
C ALA A 118 0.16 -16.24 -0.48
N PRO A 119 -0.63 -17.24 -0.90
CA PRO A 119 -0.17 -18.61 -0.96
C PRO A 119 1.08 -18.79 -1.85
N GLY A 120 2.11 -19.45 -1.34
CA GLY A 120 3.31 -19.79 -2.11
C GLY A 120 4.09 -18.61 -2.63
N SER A 121 4.18 -18.45 -3.97
CA SER A 121 4.85 -17.34 -4.65
C SER A 121 3.90 -16.52 -5.53
N LEU A 122 2.59 -16.70 -5.40
CA LEU A 122 1.63 -16.15 -6.36
C LEU A 122 1.70 -14.63 -6.50
N ALA A 123 1.83 -13.88 -5.40
CA ALA A 123 1.95 -12.42 -5.45
C ALA A 123 3.32 -11.98 -6.03
N LEU A 124 4.40 -12.72 -5.74
CA LEU A 124 5.71 -12.48 -6.35
C LEU A 124 5.68 -12.71 -7.87
N ASP A 125 4.99 -13.78 -8.29
CA ASP A 125 4.82 -14.12 -9.71
C ASP A 125 3.91 -13.10 -10.42
N ALA A 126 2.86 -12.60 -9.75
CA ALA A 126 2.01 -11.52 -10.25
C ALA A 126 2.80 -10.22 -10.48
N GLY A 127 3.63 -9.82 -9.49
CA GLY A 127 4.51 -8.66 -9.61
C GLY A 127 5.49 -8.78 -10.79
N ARG A 128 6.11 -9.95 -10.93
CA ARG A 128 6.99 -10.22 -12.08
C ARG A 128 6.24 -10.16 -13.42
N ALA A 129 5.01 -10.67 -13.49
CA ALA A 129 4.19 -10.61 -14.71
C ALA A 129 3.85 -9.17 -15.10
N VAL A 130 3.66 -8.28 -14.12
CA VAL A 130 3.47 -6.84 -14.38
C VAL A 130 4.77 -6.19 -14.85
N GLU A 131 5.91 -6.51 -14.22
CA GLU A 131 7.22 -5.96 -14.60
C GLU A 131 7.65 -6.39 -16.02
N GLU A 132 7.34 -7.64 -16.40
CA GLU A 132 7.60 -8.19 -17.73
C GLU A 132 6.55 -7.76 -18.79
N GLY A 133 5.54 -6.97 -18.42
CA GLY A 133 4.48 -6.52 -19.31
C GLY A 133 3.48 -7.62 -19.74
N VAL A 134 3.44 -8.73 -19.03
CA VAL A 134 2.49 -9.85 -19.27
C VAL A 134 1.10 -9.48 -18.77
N LEU A 135 1.03 -8.75 -17.67
CA LEU A 135 -0.22 -8.25 -17.09
C LEU A 135 -0.18 -6.72 -16.95
N PRO A 136 -1.29 -6.02 -17.25
CA PRO A 136 -1.44 -4.64 -16.81
C PRO A 136 -1.62 -4.60 -15.28
N GLY A 137 -1.14 -3.52 -14.64
CA GLY A 137 -1.32 -3.34 -13.20
C GLY A 137 -0.29 -2.39 -12.59
N PRO A 138 -0.40 -2.12 -11.28
CA PRO A 138 0.56 -1.31 -10.54
C PRO A 138 1.88 -2.06 -10.35
N ARG A 139 2.93 -1.36 -9.96
CA ARG A 139 4.16 -1.96 -9.43
C ARG A 139 3.84 -2.74 -8.16
N VAL A 140 4.36 -3.95 -8.01
CA VAL A 140 4.06 -4.82 -6.87
C VAL A 140 5.30 -5.07 -6.03
N VAL A 141 5.24 -4.69 -4.74
CA VAL A 141 6.21 -5.09 -3.71
C VAL A 141 5.54 -6.18 -2.87
N ALA A 142 5.96 -7.43 -3.00
CA ALA A 142 5.30 -8.55 -2.34
C ALA A 142 6.16 -9.25 -1.29
N CYS A 143 5.53 -9.76 -0.23
CA CYS A 143 6.21 -10.54 0.81
C CYS A 143 6.30 -12.05 0.47
N GLY A 144 5.49 -12.53 -0.48
CA GLY A 144 5.23 -13.96 -0.64
C GLY A 144 4.33 -14.47 0.48
N GLN A 145 4.78 -15.43 1.28
CA GLN A 145 4.05 -15.91 2.45
C GLN A 145 4.41 -15.12 3.69
N ASN A 146 3.41 -14.69 4.47
CA ASN A 146 3.62 -14.14 5.80
C ASN A 146 4.18 -15.21 6.76
N VAL A 147 5.01 -14.79 7.72
CA VAL A 147 5.52 -15.66 8.77
C VAL A 147 4.54 -15.65 9.94
N VAL A 148 4.10 -16.82 10.37
CA VAL A 148 3.06 -16.99 11.38
C VAL A 148 3.42 -18.14 12.31
N MET A 149 2.99 -18.09 13.58
CA MET A 149 3.13 -19.24 14.49
C MET A 149 2.23 -20.40 14.02
N THR A 150 2.53 -21.62 14.41
CA THR A 150 1.71 -22.80 14.06
C THR A 150 0.26 -22.59 14.54
N GLY A 151 -0.69 -22.60 13.59
CA GLY A 151 -2.12 -22.38 13.82
C GLY A 151 -2.49 -20.94 14.17
N GLY A 152 -1.60 -19.97 14.00
CA GLY A 152 -1.86 -18.56 14.25
C GLY A 152 -2.68 -17.86 13.18
N HIS A 153 -2.83 -16.55 13.32
CA HIS A 153 -3.61 -15.73 12.39
C HIS A 153 -3.08 -15.82 10.96
N GLY A 154 -3.97 -16.08 10.00
CA GLY A 154 -3.61 -16.21 8.58
C GLY A 154 -2.75 -17.43 8.22
N HIS A 155 -2.74 -18.48 9.06
CA HIS A 155 -1.93 -19.68 8.86
C HIS A 155 -2.23 -20.39 7.51
N TRP A 156 -3.44 -20.27 6.98
CA TRP A 156 -3.86 -20.93 5.73
C TRP A 156 -3.12 -20.42 4.48
N PHE A 157 -2.56 -19.24 4.48
CA PHE A 157 -1.70 -18.73 3.39
C PHE A 157 -0.29 -18.37 3.85
N GLY A 158 -0.01 -18.53 5.15
CA GLY A 158 1.27 -18.23 5.78
C GLY A 158 2.29 -19.35 5.69
N ARG A 159 3.51 -19.02 6.13
CA ARG A 159 4.61 -19.95 6.40
C ARG A 159 4.70 -20.13 7.93
N GLU A 160 4.15 -21.23 8.44
CA GLU A 160 4.22 -21.53 9.87
C GLU A 160 5.68 -21.74 10.34
N ALA A 161 6.04 -21.10 11.44
CA ALA A 161 7.38 -21.15 12.01
C ALA A 161 7.36 -20.85 13.52
N ASP A 162 7.94 -21.74 14.31
CA ASP A 162 8.03 -21.61 15.76
C ASP A 162 9.49 -21.59 16.21
N GLY A 163 9.81 -20.61 17.06
CA GLY A 163 11.16 -20.36 17.55
C GLY A 163 12.05 -19.61 16.53
N THR A 164 13.08 -18.96 17.07
CA THR A 164 13.93 -18.02 16.32
C THR A 164 14.60 -18.63 15.10
N ASP A 165 14.95 -19.92 15.13
CA ASP A 165 15.67 -20.58 14.01
C ASP A 165 14.72 -20.87 12.84
N GLU A 166 13.47 -21.29 13.11
CA GLU A 166 12.49 -21.54 12.06
C GLU A 166 11.99 -20.21 11.46
N VAL A 167 11.73 -19.18 12.29
CA VAL A 167 11.40 -17.84 11.81
C VAL A 167 12.50 -17.28 10.90
N ARG A 168 13.76 -17.36 11.32
CA ARG A 168 14.91 -16.96 10.49
C ARG A 168 14.96 -17.71 9.17
N LYS A 169 14.65 -19.02 9.19
CA LYS A 169 14.59 -19.85 7.99
C LYS A 169 13.45 -19.41 7.07
N ALA A 170 12.26 -19.20 7.62
CA ALA A 170 11.07 -18.74 6.87
C ALA A 170 11.34 -17.42 6.16
N VAL A 171 11.93 -16.43 6.84
CA VAL A 171 12.35 -15.16 6.22
C VAL A 171 13.30 -15.39 5.04
N ARG A 172 14.35 -16.19 5.23
CA ARG A 172 15.33 -16.48 4.17
C ARG A 172 14.71 -17.22 2.98
N GLU A 173 13.67 -18.02 3.20
CA GLU A 173 12.90 -18.67 2.14
C GLU A 173 12.16 -17.62 1.29
N GLN A 174 11.53 -16.62 1.89
CA GLN A 174 10.85 -15.53 1.15
C GLN A 174 11.87 -14.65 0.41
N LEU A 175 12.94 -14.23 1.08
CA LEU A 175 14.01 -13.44 0.45
C LEU A 175 14.67 -14.17 -0.74
N LYS A 176 14.82 -15.50 -0.66
CA LYS A 176 15.33 -16.32 -1.77
C LYS A 176 14.39 -16.30 -2.98
N ARG A 177 13.06 -16.16 -2.75
CA ARG A 177 12.04 -16.08 -3.81
C ARG A 177 11.92 -14.69 -4.42
N GLY A 178 12.58 -13.68 -3.83
CA GLY A 178 12.57 -12.31 -4.32
C GLY A 178 11.60 -11.39 -3.57
N ALA A 179 11.22 -11.74 -2.33
CA ALA A 179 10.38 -10.87 -1.51
C ALA A 179 11.00 -9.48 -1.33
N GLY A 180 10.21 -8.44 -1.60
CA GLY A 180 10.57 -7.04 -1.40
C GLY A 180 10.19 -6.50 -0.01
N VAL A 181 9.44 -7.27 0.76
CA VAL A 181 9.05 -7.01 2.16
C VAL A 181 8.95 -8.33 2.90
N VAL A 182 9.15 -8.35 4.20
CA VAL A 182 8.88 -9.52 5.06
C VAL A 182 7.69 -9.20 5.96
N LYS A 183 6.62 -9.99 5.87
CA LYS A 183 5.41 -9.84 6.71
C LYS A 183 5.38 -10.92 7.78
N CYS A 184 4.93 -10.54 8.98
CA CYS A 184 4.59 -11.48 10.05
C CYS A 184 3.26 -11.15 10.73
N MET A 185 2.74 -12.11 11.47
CA MET A 185 1.60 -11.95 12.36
C MET A 185 2.11 -11.89 13.80
N ALA A 186 2.19 -10.67 14.36
CA ALA A 186 2.63 -10.48 15.75
C ALA A 186 1.52 -10.75 16.75
N THR A 187 0.25 -10.63 16.33
CA THR A 187 -0.93 -10.91 17.15
C THR A 187 -1.97 -11.71 16.40
N GLY A 188 -2.91 -12.31 17.13
CA GLY A 188 -4.17 -12.78 16.59
C GLY A 188 -5.01 -11.65 15.99
N GLY A 189 -5.79 -11.96 14.96
CA GLY A 189 -6.59 -11.00 14.20
C GLY A 189 -8.09 -11.29 14.22
N VAL A 190 -8.83 -10.47 13.48
CA VAL A 190 -10.30 -10.50 13.41
C VAL A 190 -10.80 -11.72 12.63
N LEU A 191 -10.21 -12.02 11.48
CA LEU A 191 -10.74 -12.96 10.48
C LEU A 191 -10.45 -14.44 10.76
N THR A 192 -9.54 -14.77 11.66
CA THR A 192 -9.20 -16.18 11.96
C THR A 192 -10.08 -16.73 13.08
N GLU A 193 -10.75 -17.84 12.80
CA GLU A 193 -11.55 -18.55 13.82
C GLU A 193 -10.66 -19.05 14.95
N GLY A 194 -11.09 -18.84 16.20
CA GLY A 194 -10.35 -19.25 17.38
C GLY A 194 -9.16 -18.35 17.78
N ALA A 195 -8.70 -17.45 16.92
CA ALA A 195 -7.71 -16.46 17.30
C ALA A 195 -8.32 -15.40 18.24
N VAL A 196 -7.56 -14.98 19.25
CA VAL A 196 -7.93 -13.87 20.14
C VAL A 196 -7.34 -12.59 19.58
N THR A 197 -8.19 -11.67 19.11
CA THR A 197 -7.76 -10.40 18.52
C THR A 197 -6.84 -9.65 19.48
N GLY A 198 -5.62 -9.37 19.05
CA GLY A 198 -4.62 -8.63 19.80
C GLY A 198 -3.78 -9.46 20.78
N ALA A 199 -4.08 -10.75 21.00
CA ALA A 199 -3.20 -11.60 21.79
C ALA A 199 -1.86 -11.82 21.05
N PRO A 200 -0.69 -11.66 21.71
CA PRO A 200 0.60 -11.92 21.08
C PRO A 200 0.71 -13.35 20.55
N GLU A 201 1.17 -13.51 19.30
CA GLU A 201 1.43 -14.80 18.67
C GLU A 201 2.91 -15.08 18.50
N LEU A 202 3.67 -14.13 17.92
CA LEU A 202 5.12 -14.21 17.91
C LEU A 202 5.72 -13.47 19.10
N THR A 203 6.72 -14.08 19.73
CA THR A 203 7.48 -13.45 20.81
C THR A 203 8.42 -12.36 20.31
N GLU A 204 8.83 -11.44 21.18
CA GLU A 204 9.84 -10.41 20.85
C GLU A 204 11.13 -11.03 20.28
N ALA A 205 11.57 -12.18 20.81
CA ALA A 205 12.76 -12.87 20.31
C ALA A 205 12.59 -13.41 18.86
N GLU A 206 11.41 -13.90 18.53
CA GLU A 206 11.08 -14.35 17.16
C GLU A 206 10.99 -13.18 16.18
N LEU A 207 10.34 -12.08 16.60
CA LEU A 207 10.26 -10.84 15.84
C LEU A 207 11.66 -10.23 15.60
N THR A 208 12.54 -10.23 16.63
CA THR A 208 13.93 -9.81 16.48
C THR A 208 14.69 -10.71 15.48
N ALA A 209 14.49 -12.03 15.54
CA ALA A 209 15.12 -12.95 14.60
C ALA A 209 14.64 -12.75 13.14
N LEU A 210 13.38 -12.31 12.97
CA LEU A 210 12.80 -11.94 11.68
C LEU A 210 13.50 -10.68 11.12
N VAL A 211 13.55 -9.61 11.91
CA VAL A 211 14.18 -8.33 11.52
C VAL A 211 15.67 -8.52 11.22
N ASP A 212 16.40 -9.24 12.09
CA ASP A 212 17.81 -9.57 11.88
C ASP A 212 18.06 -10.35 10.58
N ALA A 213 17.12 -11.18 10.15
CA ALA A 213 17.25 -11.94 8.91
C ALA A 213 16.96 -11.11 7.65
N ALA A 214 16.10 -10.10 7.74
CA ALA A 214 15.72 -9.20 6.64
C ALA A 214 16.74 -8.05 6.46
N SER A 215 17.20 -7.45 7.55
CA SER A 215 18.06 -6.27 7.60
C SER A 215 19.31 -6.33 6.70
N PRO A 216 20.08 -7.43 6.61
CA PRO A 216 21.27 -7.49 5.73
C PRO A 216 20.97 -7.37 4.24
N LYS A 217 19.70 -7.47 3.85
CA LYS A 217 19.22 -7.29 2.48
C LYS A 217 18.60 -5.91 2.25
N GLY A 218 18.46 -5.11 3.30
CA GLY A 218 17.75 -3.82 3.24
C GLY A 218 16.26 -3.99 2.96
N VAL A 219 15.69 -5.16 3.25
CA VAL A 219 14.27 -5.44 3.00
C VAL A 219 13.46 -5.01 4.21
N PRO A 220 12.43 -4.14 4.05
CA PRO A 220 11.57 -3.70 5.15
C PRO A 220 10.74 -4.85 5.72
N THR A 221 10.27 -4.65 6.95
CA THR A 221 9.49 -5.65 7.70
C THR A 221 8.15 -5.07 8.12
N ALA A 222 7.08 -5.86 8.04
CA ALA A 222 5.71 -5.45 8.38
C ALA A 222 5.10 -6.44 9.38
N ALA A 223 4.44 -5.94 10.42
CA ALA A 223 3.78 -6.76 11.43
C ALA A 223 2.28 -6.46 11.50
N HIS A 224 1.44 -7.48 11.23
CA HIS A 224 0.05 -7.45 11.66
C HIS A 224 0.02 -7.43 13.19
N ALA A 225 -0.52 -6.39 13.78
CA ALA A 225 -0.61 -6.27 15.23
C ALA A 225 -1.80 -5.40 15.66
N HIS A 226 -2.73 -5.96 16.44
CA HIS A 226 -3.83 -5.22 17.02
C HIS A 226 -3.55 -4.81 18.46
N GLY A 227 -3.09 -5.74 19.29
CA GLY A 227 -2.95 -5.56 20.74
C GLY A 227 -1.66 -4.85 21.14
N LYS A 228 -1.73 -4.05 22.22
CA LYS A 228 -0.61 -3.30 22.78
C LYS A 228 0.67 -4.11 22.91
N ASP A 229 0.60 -5.28 23.59
CA ASP A 229 1.79 -6.09 23.87
C ASP A 229 2.47 -6.58 22.58
N GLY A 230 1.68 -6.94 21.56
CA GLY A 230 2.20 -7.35 20.26
C GLY A 230 2.82 -6.21 19.47
N ILE A 231 2.20 -5.02 19.51
CA ILE A 231 2.74 -3.80 18.89
C ILE A 231 4.07 -3.44 19.54
N GLU A 232 4.12 -3.39 20.89
CA GLU A 232 5.35 -3.06 21.60
C GLU A 232 6.48 -4.07 21.34
N ASN A 233 6.16 -5.38 21.28
CA ASN A 233 7.14 -6.41 20.93
C ASN A 233 7.69 -6.19 19.50
N ALA A 234 6.82 -5.86 18.54
CA ALA A 234 7.22 -5.58 17.16
C ALA A 234 8.11 -4.33 17.07
N VAL A 235 7.74 -3.24 17.75
CA VAL A 235 8.52 -2.00 17.77
C VAL A 235 9.89 -2.22 18.44
N ARG A 236 9.96 -2.92 19.58
CA ARG A 236 11.24 -3.25 20.24
C ARG A 236 12.14 -4.15 19.39
N ALA A 237 11.54 -5.01 18.58
CA ALA A 237 12.28 -5.85 17.62
C ALA A 237 12.82 -5.05 16.41
N GLY A 238 12.39 -3.80 16.21
CA GLY A 238 12.81 -2.95 15.09
C GLY A 238 12.00 -3.18 13.80
N ILE A 239 10.73 -3.57 13.92
CA ILE A 239 9.84 -3.72 12.76
C ILE A 239 9.67 -2.38 12.03
N THR A 240 9.60 -2.40 10.69
CA THR A 240 9.50 -1.16 9.91
C THR A 240 8.09 -0.58 9.95
N SER A 241 7.04 -1.40 9.82
CA SER A 241 5.65 -0.95 9.92
C SER A 241 4.79 -1.86 10.78
N VAL A 242 3.88 -1.25 11.51
CA VAL A 242 2.77 -1.89 12.21
C VAL A 242 1.50 -1.69 11.37
N GLU A 243 0.87 -2.78 11.02
CA GLU A 243 -0.40 -2.81 10.29
C GLU A 243 -1.56 -2.87 11.30
N HIS A 244 -2.64 -2.17 11.04
CA HIS A 244 -3.85 -2.02 11.84
C HIS A 244 -3.63 -1.21 13.13
N GLY A 245 -2.83 -1.66 14.08
CA GLY A 245 -2.54 -0.94 15.32
C GLY A 245 -3.75 -0.65 16.22
N THR A 246 -4.82 -1.41 16.09
CA THR A 246 -6.19 -1.12 16.56
C THR A 246 -6.29 -0.77 18.05
N PHE A 247 -5.44 -1.37 18.91
CA PHE A 247 -5.48 -1.16 20.35
C PHE A 247 -4.24 -0.41 20.86
N MET A 248 -3.64 0.39 19.99
CA MET A 248 -2.52 1.27 20.33
C MET A 248 -2.97 2.31 21.36
N ASP A 249 -2.25 2.40 22.47
CA ASP A 249 -2.44 3.44 23.48
C ASP A 249 -1.37 4.54 23.36
N ALA A 250 -1.48 5.59 24.15
CA ALA A 250 -0.57 6.73 24.10
C ALA A 250 0.91 6.33 24.30
N GLU A 251 1.20 5.38 25.19
CA GLU A 251 2.58 4.92 25.46
C GLU A 251 3.15 4.17 24.24
N THR A 252 2.33 3.36 23.59
CA THR A 252 2.69 2.61 22.38
C THR A 252 2.88 3.57 21.19
N ALA A 253 2.00 4.57 21.03
CA ALA A 253 2.11 5.59 20.01
C ALA A 253 3.40 6.41 20.18
N ASP A 254 3.71 6.87 21.39
CA ASP A 254 4.98 7.55 21.72
C ASP A 254 6.20 6.69 21.40
N MET A 255 6.11 5.36 21.63
CA MET A 255 7.18 4.43 21.28
C MET A 255 7.35 4.34 19.75
N MET A 256 6.29 4.15 18.99
CA MET A 256 6.33 4.08 17.54
C MET A 256 6.93 5.36 16.94
N ALA A 257 6.47 6.54 17.39
CA ALA A 257 6.99 7.82 16.92
C ALA A 257 8.49 7.98 17.20
N ARG A 258 8.95 7.60 18.40
CA ARG A 258 10.36 7.69 18.80
C ARG A 258 11.28 6.75 18.02
N GLU A 259 10.82 5.52 17.75
CA GLU A 259 11.60 4.51 17.03
C GLU A 259 11.45 4.65 15.51
N GLY A 260 10.58 5.55 15.02
CA GLY A 260 10.34 5.79 13.60
C GLY A 260 9.61 4.63 12.91
N THR A 261 8.79 3.87 13.66
CA THR A 261 7.96 2.79 13.11
C THR A 261 6.73 3.40 12.43
N TYR A 262 6.51 3.05 11.16
CA TYR A 262 5.33 3.49 10.42
C TYR A 262 4.06 2.82 10.94
N TRP A 263 2.95 3.54 10.86
CA TRP A 263 1.62 2.98 11.07
C TRP A 263 0.86 2.92 9.75
N VAL A 264 0.31 1.75 9.42
CA VAL A 264 -0.59 1.54 8.27
C VAL A 264 -1.95 1.13 8.83
N PRO A 265 -2.91 2.08 8.97
CA PRO A 265 -4.13 1.89 9.76
C PRO A 265 -5.14 0.93 9.14
N THR A 266 -5.29 0.90 7.83
CA THR A 266 -6.26 0.05 7.10
C THR A 266 -7.70 0.22 7.58
N ALA A 267 -8.14 1.48 7.68
CA ALA A 267 -9.45 1.82 8.23
C ALA A 267 -10.61 1.21 7.44
N SER A 268 -10.48 1.15 6.10
CA SER A 268 -11.46 0.57 5.19
C SER A 268 -11.72 -0.93 5.43
N ALA A 269 -10.74 -1.67 5.94
CA ALA A 269 -10.92 -3.09 6.28
C ALA A 269 -11.89 -3.28 7.46
N LEU A 270 -11.78 -2.43 8.48
CA LEU A 270 -12.68 -2.46 9.63
C LEU A 270 -14.08 -1.97 9.23
N GLU A 271 -14.16 -0.87 8.47
CA GLU A 271 -15.41 -0.32 7.93
C GLU A 271 -16.17 -1.38 7.11
N GLY A 272 -15.49 -2.06 6.17
CA GLY A 272 -16.11 -3.09 5.32
C GLY A 272 -16.76 -4.22 6.12
N ILE A 273 -16.18 -4.64 7.23
CA ILE A 273 -16.75 -5.67 8.10
C ILE A 273 -17.95 -5.12 8.89
N VAL A 274 -17.80 -3.96 9.54
CA VAL A 274 -18.82 -3.41 10.45
C VAL A 274 -20.06 -2.95 9.69
N GLU A 275 -19.91 -2.28 8.53
CA GLU A 275 -21.05 -1.77 7.76
C GLU A 275 -21.88 -2.85 7.09
N ASN A 276 -21.25 -3.96 6.68
CA ASN A 276 -21.95 -5.03 5.96
C ASN A 276 -22.49 -6.13 6.87
N GLY A 277 -21.76 -6.50 7.90
CA GLY A 277 -22.22 -7.39 8.95
C GLY A 277 -22.55 -8.82 8.52
N VAL A 278 -23.22 -9.55 9.42
CA VAL A 278 -23.60 -10.96 9.24
C VAL A 278 -24.60 -11.17 8.10
N GLU A 279 -25.51 -10.21 7.87
CA GLU A 279 -26.54 -10.30 6.82
C GLU A 279 -25.92 -10.36 5.41
N ALA A 280 -24.73 -9.79 5.23
CA ALA A 280 -23.99 -9.83 3.98
C ALA A 280 -23.12 -11.12 3.84
N GLY A 281 -23.16 -12.00 4.83
CA GLY A 281 -22.46 -13.29 4.80
C GLY A 281 -21.09 -13.31 5.47
N ILE A 282 -20.72 -12.24 6.19
CA ILE A 282 -19.50 -12.23 7.01
C ILE A 282 -19.72 -13.14 8.23
N PRO A 283 -18.73 -13.98 8.61
CA PRO A 283 -18.84 -14.81 9.81
C PRO A 283 -19.14 -14.00 11.07
N GLU A 284 -20.15 -14.42 11.86
CA GLU A 284 -20.63 -13.70 13.06
C GLU A 284 -19.49 -13.32 14.00
N GLN A 285 -18.57 -14.26 14.26
CA GLN A 285 -17.40 -13.99 15.12
C GLN A 285 -16.47 -12.88 14.58
N ALA A 286 -16.38 -12.70 13.26
CA ALA A 286 -15.56 -11.64 12.67
C ALA A 286 -16.24 -10.28 12.85
N VAL A 287 -17.57 -10.23 12.70
CA VAL A 287 -18.35 -9.01 12.93
C VAL A 287 -18.26 -8.58 14.41
N GLU A 288 -18.50 -9.51 15.36
CA GLU A 288 -18.37 -9.22 16.81
C GLU A 288 -16.99 -8.67 17.17
N LYS A 289 -15.92 -9.26 16.63
CA LYS A 289 -14.55 -8.79 16.89
C LYS A 289 -14.28 -7.41 16.26
N ALA A 290 -14.84 -7.14 15.09
CA ALA A 290 -14.70 -5.85 14.41
C ALA A 290 -15.45 -4.73 15.15
N GLU A 291 -16.68 -4.98 15.60
CA GLU A 291 -17.45 -4.04 16.41
C GLU A 291 -16.75 -3.70 17.74
N ASP A 292 -16.22 -4.70 18.43
CA ASP A 292 -15.42 -4.49 19.66
C ASP A 292 -14.13 -3.68 19.40
N ALA A 293 -13.57 -3.78 18.19
CA ALA A 293 -12.36 -3.08 17.79
C ALA A 293 -12.59 -1.61 17.47
N GLN A 294 -13.78 -1.24 16.96
CA GLN A 294 -14.04 0.08 16.39
C GLN A 294 -13.80 1.24 17.35
N GLU A 295 -14.37 1.23 18.57
CA GLU A 295 -14.15 2.29 19.57
C GLU A 295 -12.68 2.44 19.98
N ARG A 296 -11.94 1.33 19.97
CA ARG A 296 -10.51 1.33 20.31
C ARG A 296 -9.67 1.88 19.18
N PHE A 297 -10.07 1.61 17.95
CA PHE A 297 -9.41 2.11 16.76
C PHE A 297 -9.51 3.64 16.65
N GLU A 298 -10.67 4.23 16.95
CA GLU A 298 -10.84 5.69 17.01
C GLU A 298 -9.87 6.31 18.04
N ARG A 299 -9.71 5.69 19.20
CA ARG A 299 -8.75 6.16 20.22
C ARG A 299 -7.30 5.97 19.80
N ALA A 300 -7.00 4.90 19.05
CA ALA A 300 -5.66 4.69 18.52
C ALA A 300 -5.26 5.82 17.54
N TRP A 301 -6.22 6.32 16.75
CA TRP A 301 -6.02 7.48 15.89
C TRP A 301 -5.69 8.74 16.69
N GLU A 302 -6.45 9.05 17.74
CA GLU A 302 -6.17 10.18 18.62
C GLU A 302 -4.73 10.11 19.18
N HIS A 303 -4.33 8.94 19.69
CA HIS A 303 -2.98 8.74 20.23
C HIS A 303 -1.90 8.83 19.18
N ALA A 304 -2.12 8.29 17.98
CA ALA A 304 -1.15 8.36 16.88
C ALA A 304 -0.90 9.79 16.42
N LEU A 305 -1.96 10.58 16.25
CA LEU A 305 -1.87 11.99 15.86
C LEU A 305 -1.20 12.84 16.94
N GLU A 306 -1.56 12.65 18.22
CA GLU A 306 -0.95 13.35 19.35
C GLU A 306 0.55 13.04 19.49
N ALA A 307 0.97 11.80 19.26
CA ALA A 307 2.36 11.38 19.33
C ALA A 307 3.18 11.73 18.07
N GLY A 308 2.52 12.07 16.96
CA GLY A 308 3.17 12.33 15.68
C GLY A 308 3.73 11.04 15.03
N VAL A 309 3.00 9.94 15.12
CA VAL A 309 3.34 8.68 14.43
C VAL A 309 3.29 8.89 12.92
N THR A 310 4.29 8.42 12.20
CA THR A 310 4.30 8.49 10.73
C THR A 310 3.28 7.53 10.14
N ILE A 311 2.27 8.06 9.43
CA ILE A 311 1.16 7.30 8.85
C ILE A 311 1.43 7.09 7.36
N ALA A 312 1.35 5.84 6.89
CA ALA A 312 1.34 5.50 5.47
C ALA A 312 -0.02 4.88 5.09
N MET A 313 -0.58 5.28 3.94
CA MET A 313 -1.83 4.74 3.45
C MET A 313 -1.69 3.26 3.08
N GLY A 314 -2.69 2.45 3.43
CA GLY A 314 -2.85 1.07 3.03
C GLY A 314 -4.24 0.58 3.43
N THR A 315 -4.85 -0.22 2.56
CA THR A 315 -6.28 -0.57 2.65
C THR A 315 -6.56 -1.91 3.31
N ASP A 316 -5.64 -2.87 3.23
CA ASP A 316 -5.93 -4.30 3.44
C ASP A 316 -6.96 -4.85 2.42
N ALA A 317 -6.93 -4.30 1.17
CA ALA A 317 -7.85 -4.69 0.11
C ALA A 317 -7.79 -6.19 -0.18
N GLY A 318 -8.97 -6.76 -0.40
CA GLY A 318 -9.22 -8.20 -0.51
C GLY A 318 -9.93 -8.79 0.72
N THR A 319 -9.90 -8.12 1.88
CA THR A 319 -10.69 -8.47 3.07
C THR A 319 -12.19 -8.21 2.85
N PRO A 320 -13.11 -8.68 3.72
CA PRO A 320 -14.54 -8.60 3.44
C PRO A 320 -15.04 -7.20 3.09
N PHE A 321 -15.68 -7.08 1.92
CA PHE A 321 -16.22 -5.81 1.36
C PHE A 321 -15.18 -4.69 1.21
N ASN A 322 -13.94 -5.06 1.07
CA ASN A 322 -12.79 -4.17 0.90
C ASN A 322 -12.15 -4.46 -0.47
N PHE A 323 -12.59 -3.74 -1.49
CA PHE A 323 -12.27 -3.99 -2.89
C PHE A 323 -11.02 -3.24 -3.34
N HIS A 324 -10.24 -3.88 -4.21
CA HIS A 324 -9.05 -3.26 -4.80
C HIS A 324 -9.40 -1.99 -5.57
N GLY A 325 -8.55 -1.00 -5.48
CA GLY A 325 -8.73 0.30 -6.13
C GLY A 325 -9.79 1.16 -5.48
N GLU A 326 -11.05 0.74 -5.46
CA GLU A 326 -12.17 1.51 -4.86
C GLU A 326 -11.89 1.87 -3.40
N ASN A 327 -11.44 0.90 -2.61
CA ASN A 327 -11.16 1.15 -1.20
C ASN A 327 -9.86 1.93 -0.95
N ALA A 328 -8.95 2.05 -1.93
CA ALA A 328 -7.84 2.99 -1.82
C ALA A 328 -8.35 4.45 -1.79
N LEU A 329 -9.35 4.77 -2.61
CA LEU A 329 -10.01 6.07 -2.61
C LEU A 329 -10.80 6.29 -1.31
N ARG A 330 -11.49 5.25 -0.82
CA ARG A 330 -12.20 5.31 0.47
C ARG A 330 -11.23 5.47 1.65
N GLU A 331 -10.10 4.77 1.64
CA GLU A 331 -9.07 4.92 2.68
C GLU A 331 -8.54 6.35 2.74
N MET A 332 -8.32 7.01 1.59
CA MET A 332 -7.93 8.42 1.54
C MET A 332 -8.95 9.32 2.22
N GLU A 333 -10.24 9.09 2.00
CA GLU A 333 -11.32 9.82 2.66
C GLU A 333 -11.35 9.54 4.17
N LEU A 334 -11.17 8.26 4.57
CA LEU A 334 -11.11 7.87 5.98
C LEU A 334 -9.92 8.50 6.70
N LEU A 335 -8.75 8.60 6.07
CA LEU A 335 -7.60 9.31 6.64
C LEU A 335 -7.98 10.76 7.03
N VAL A 336 -8.75 11.44 6.16
CA VAL A 336 -9.24 12.80 6.44
C VAL A 336 -10.35 12.80 7.51
N GLU A 337 -11.28 11.86 7.47
CA GLU A 337 -12.32 11.72 8.49
C GLU A 337 -11.73 11.48 9.89
N TYR A 338 -10.61 10.75 9.99
CA TYR A 338 -9.87 10.50 11.24
C TYR A 338 -8.90 11.63 11.63
N GLY A 339 -8.79 12.70 10.86
CA GLY A 339 -8.17 13.95 11.29
C GLY A 339 -6.95 14.43 10.50
N LEU A 340 -6.52 13.75 9.44
CA LEU A 340 -5.55 14.31 8.51
C LEU A 340 -6.19 15.39 7.62
N THR A 341 -5.41 16.34 7.16
CA THR A 341 -5.78 17.21 6.05
C THR A 341 -5.69 16.46 4.71
N ALA A 342 -6.33 16.97 3.64
CA ALA A 342 -6.21 16.39 2.30
C ALA A 342 -4.74 16.30 1.83
N ALA A 343 -3.91 17.31 2.16
CA ALA A 343 -2.50 17.33 1.85
C ALA A 343 -1.70 16.26 2.63
N GLU A 344 -2.00 16.04 3.91
CA GLU A 344 -1.38 14.98 4.72
C GLU A 344 -1.82 13.59 4.23
N ALA A 345 -3.07 13.42 3.81
CA ALA A 345 -3.53 12.17 3.19
C ALA A 345 -2.81 11.91 1.85
N LEU A 346 -2.61 12.95 1.01
CA LEU A 346 -1.78 12.86 -0.18
C LEU A 346 -0.35 12.40 0.16
N GLU A 347 0.29 13.02 1.15
CA GLU A 347 1.63 12.64 1.60
C GLU A 347 1.68 11.18 2.07
N ALA A 348 0.69 10.74 2.88
CA ALA A 348 0.58 9.38 3.38
C ALA A 348 0.42 8.33 2.25
N ALA A 349 -0.29 8.68 1.17
CA ALA A 349 -0.58 7.79 0.04
C ALA A 349 0.43 7.89 -1.11
N THR A 350 1.45 8.71 -1.00
CA THR A 350 2.45 8.91 -2.06
C THR A 350 3.86 8.78 -1.51
N VAL A 351 4.44 9.85 -1.00
CA VAL A 351 5.84 9.90 -0.54
C VAL A 351 6.07 8.97 0.64
N THR A 352 5.25 9.08 1.69
CA THR A 352 5.43 8.29 2.91
C THR A 352 5.27 6.80 2.63
N ALA A 353 4.26 6.41 1.85
CA ALA A 353 4.08 5.03 1.43
C ALA A 353 5.25 4.54 0.55
N ALA A 354 5.72 5.35 -0.41
CA ALA A 354 6.87 5.00 -1.25
C ALA A 354 8.17 4.81 -0.43
N GLU A 355 8.41 5.67 0.56
CA GLU A 355 9.55 5.55 1.50
C GLU A 355 9.45 4.26 2.32
N LEU A 356 8.26 3.96 2.87
CA LEU A 356 8.00 2.71 3.59
C LEU A 356 8.29 1.47 2.73
N LEU A 357 7.93 1.50 1.46
CA LEU A 357 8.15 0.39 0.53
C LEU A 357 9.59 0.29 0.02
N GLY A 358 10.41 1.32 0.23
CA GLY A 358 11.77 1.41 -0.32
C GLY A 358 11.82 1.66 -1.83
N VAL A 359 10.77 2.28 -2.39
CA VAL A 359 10.62 2.64 -3.82
C VAL A 359 10.69 4.17 -3.99
N GLY A 360 11.76 4.78 -3.52
CA GLY A 360 11.91 6.24 -3.41
C GLY A 360 11.98 7.02 -4.75
N ASP A 361 11.72 6.37 -5.89
CA ASP A 361 11.67 6.99 -7.21
C ASP A 361 10.23 7.17 -7.75
N VAL A 362 9.22 7.08 -6.87
CA VAL A 362 7.79 7.36 -7.10
C VAL A 362 7.23 8.27 -6.01
N GLY A 363 5.99 8.74 -6.16
CA GLY A 363 5.25 9.51 -5.15
C GLY A 363 5.47 11.03 -5.23
N ARG A 364 6.29 11.54 -6.17
CA ARG A 364 6.51 12.97 -6.42
C ARG A 364 6.43 13.30 -7.90
N VAL A 365 6.01 14.52 -8.22
CA VAL A 365 6.13 15.07 -9.57
C VAL A 365 7.40 15.94 -9.64
N ALA A 366 8.54 15.28 -9.78
CA ALA A 366 9.86 15.94 -9.74
C ALA A 366 10.84 15.27 -10.71
N GLU A 367 11.86 16.01 -11.15
CA GLU A 367 12.92 15.48 -12.02
C GLU A 367 13.61 14.25 -11.42
N GLY A 368 13.82 13.24 -12.27
CA GLY A 368 14.42 11.96 -11.91
C GLY A 368 13.43 10.92 -11.38
N GLN A 369 12.22 11.32 -11.02
CA GLN A 369 11.15 10.39 -10.57
C GLN A 369 10.55 9.63 -11.77
N ARG A 370 9.93 8.49 -11.52
CA ARG A 370 9.11 7.78 -12.50
C ARG A 370 7.85 8.58 -12.80
N ALA A 371 7.42 8.52 -14.04
CA ALA A 371 6.17 9.15 -14.46
C ALA A 371 4.97 8.25 -14.12
N ASP A 372 4.78 7.97 -12.84
CA ASP A 372 3.58 7.40 -12.28
C ASP A 372 2.66 8.58 -11.91
N LEU A 373 1.76 8.95 -12.80
CA LEU A 373 1.03 10.22 -12.79
C LEU A 373 -0.47 10.02 -13.01
N LEU A 374 -1.27 10.87 -12.36
CA LEU A 374 -2.69 11.02 -12.61
C LEU A 374 -3.00 12.40 -13.16
N VAL A 375 -4.00 12.47 -14.05
CA VAL A 375 -4.60 13.73 -14.49
C VAL A 375 -5.97 13.85 -13.82
N LEU A 376 -6.14 14.87 -12.97
CA LEU A 376 -7.31 15.09 -12.12
C LEU A 376 -8.05 16.37 -12.51
N ASP A 377 -9.36 16.41 -12.24
CA ASP A 377 -10.19 17.61 -12.44
C ASP A 377 -10.06 18.65 -11.32
N ALA A 378 -9.74 18.22 -10.09
CA ALA A 378 -9.65 19.06 -8.91
C ALA A 378 -8.30 18.91 -8.20
N ASP A 379 -8.02 19.78 -7.25
CA ASP A 379 -6.79 19.83 -6.49
C ASP A 379 -6.84 18.86 -5.29
N PRO A 380 -6.04 17.78 -5.30
CA PRO A 380 -6.07 16.79 -4.22
C PRO A 380 -5.49 17.30 -2.90
N ASN A 381 -4.75 18.41 -2.89
CA ASN A 381 -4.30 19.07 -1.65
C ASN A 381 -5.44 19.82 -0.94
N GLU A 382 -6.50 20.20 -1.68
CA GLU A 382 -7.65 20.93 -1.15
C GLU A 382 -8.85 20.00 -0.90
N ASP A 383 -9.03 18.98 -1.77
CA ASP A 383 -10.18 18.06 -1.74
C ASP A 383 -9.72 16.61 -1.98
N VAL A 384 -9.80 15.80 -0.94
CA VAL A 384 -9.43 14.38 -1.01
C VAL A 384 -10.29 13.59 -2.01
N THR A 385 -11.51 14.03 -2.30
CA THR A 385 -12.38 13.35 -3.28
C THR A 385 -11.93 13.55 -4.72
N ALA A 386 -10.99 14.47 -4.99
CA ALA A 386 -10.40 14.70 -6.31
C ALA A 386 -9.80 13.42 -6.94
N TRP A 387 -9.37 12.47 -6.12
CA TRP A 387 -8.81 11.20 -6.59
C TRP A 387 -9.81 10.28 -7.28
N ARG A 388 -11.14 10.48 -7.03
CA ARG A 388 -12.20 9.64 -7.64
C ARG A 388 -12.42 9.92 -9.13
N ASP A 389 -12.05 11.10 -9.59
CA ASP A 389 -12.32 11.56 -10.95
C ASP A 389 -11.01 11.74 -11.74
N ALA A 390 -10.22 10.67 -11.84
CA ALA A 390 -9.02 10.66 -12.66
C ALA A 390 -9.37 10.47 -14.15
N ASP A 391 -9.02 11.46 -14.98
CA ASP A 391 -9.22 11.40 -16.45
C ASP A 391 -8.26 10.42 -17.12
N ALA A 392 -7.09 10.24 -16.54
CA ALA A 392 -6.06 9.36 -17.07
C ALA A 392 -5.07 8.96 -15.98
N VAL A 393 -4.59 7.73 -16.06
CA VAL A 393 -3.56 7.16 -15.21
C VAL A 393 -2.38 6.73 -16.05
N TYR A 394 -1.19 7.16 -15.66
CA TYR A 394 0.07 6.81 -16.31
C TYR A 394 0.96 6.05 -15.31
N ARG A 395 1.61 5.00 -15.79
CA ARG A 395 2.65 4.27 -15.07
C ARG A 395 3.90 4.16 -15.93
N ASP A 396 5.04 4.59 -15.38
CA ASP A 396 6.30 4.68 -16.14
C ASP A 396 6.12 5.44 -17.48
N GLY A 397 5.23 6.45 -17.51
CA GLY A 397 4.90 7.25 -18.68
C GLY A 397 3.94 6.60 -19.70
N ASP A 398 3.59 5.32 -19.55
CA ASP A 398 2.58 4.67 -20.36
C ASP A 398 1.17 4.91 -19.78
N ARG A 399 0.23 5.33 -20.64
CA ARG A 399 -1.16 5.44 -20.24
C ARG A 399 -1.74 4.04 -20.00
N VAL A 400 -2.24 3.80 -18.78
CA VAL A 400 -2.74 2.49 -18.32
C VAL A 400 -4.23 2.49 -18.00
N ALA A 401 -4.84 3.66 -17.80
CA ALA A 401 -6.27 3.87 -17.66
C ALA A 401 -6.69 5.27 -18.14
#